data_9d12bb329327601eaf2abd8c1d233561
#
_entry.id   9d12bb329327601eaf2abd8c1d233561
#
_cell.length_a   1.000
_cell.length_b   1.000
_cell.length_c   1.000
_cell.angle_alpha   90.00
_cell.angle_beta   90.00
_cell.angle_gamma   90.00
#
_symmetry.space_group_name_H-M   'P 1'
#
loop_
_entity.id
_entity.type
_entity.pdbx_description
1 polymer ?
#
loop_
_entity_poly.entity_id
_entity_poly.type
_entity_poly.pdbx_seq_one_letter_code
_entity_poly.pdbx_strand_id
1 'polypeptide(L)'
;MTNACPINSETVNNRVVRFVAGFVVVVAGVLLITPHWWLFYLLAGDFLLRALGYRKYSPLALLGRSLASALELEPQPVNAAPKQFAAKIGVGFALIAGTLALLGLGLATRVVAGGLLGAASLEAFFGYCVGCKIYALLPHRVNDPALSDCEPVNA
;
A
#
# COMPACT_ATOMS: atom_id res chain seq x y z
N MET A 1 7.98 9.12 33.94
CA MET A 1 9.01 9.50 32.94
C MET A 1 8.57 8.88 31.62
N THR A 2 7.91 9.67 30.82
CA THR A 2 7.44 9.25 29.50
C THR A 2 8.62 9.26 28.55
N ASN A 3 9.13 8.07 28.23
CA ASN A 3 10.10 7.89 27.14
C ASN A 3 9.38 8.15 25.81
N ALA A 4 9.25 9.43 25.47
CA ALA A 4 8.90 9.84 24.13
C ALA A 4 10.12 9.53 23.25
N CYS A 5 10.09 8.41 22.54
CA CYS A 5 10.98 8.24 21.40
C CYS A 5 10.83 9.46 20.50
N PRO A 6 11.92 10.17 20.11
CA PRO A 6 11.85 11.24 19.14
C PRO A 6 11.59 10.62 17.77
N ILE A 7 10.32 10.42 17.48
CA ILE A 7 9.87 9.72 16.28
C ILE A 7 9.62 10.75 15.22
N ASN A 8 10.55 10.88 14.31
CA ASN A 8 10.28 11.37 12.97
C ASN A 8 9.63 10.26 12.11
N SER A 9 8.86 9.37 12.74
CA SER A 9 8.12 8.33 12.06
C SER A 9 6.73 8.87 11.74
N GLU A 10 6.54 9.29 10.49
CA GLU A 10 5.19 9.52 9.98
C GLU A 10 4.32 8.30 10.30
N THR A 11 3.28 8.53 11.08
CA THR A 11 2.28 7.51 11.37
C THR A 11 1.15 7.59 10.35
N VAL A 12 0.60 6.45 10.00
CA VAL A 12 -0.58 6.35 9.13
C VAL A 12 -1.69 5.63 9.83
N ASN A 13 -2.91 6.06 9.55
CA ASN A 13 -4.07 5.36 10.02
C ASN A 13 -4.27 4.04 9.24
N ASN A 14 -4.11 2.92 9.93
CA ASN A 14 -4.24 1.59 9.33
C ASN A 14 -5.63 1.33 8.73
N ARG A 15 -6.69 1.89 9.33
CA ARG A 15 -8.06 1.76 8.81
C ARG A 15 -8.20 2.41 7.43
N VAL A 16 -7.65 3.62 7.25
CA VAL A 16 -7.61 4.29 5.95
C VAL A 16 -6.86 3.44 4.92
N VAL A 17 -5.73 2.84 5.31
CA VAL A 17 -4.95 1.98 4.40
C VAL A 17 -5.76 0.76 3.94
N ARG A 18 -6.53 0.13 4.84
CA ARG A 18 -7.41 -1.00 4.49
C ARG A 18 -8.53 -0.60 3.51
N PHE A 19 -9.16 0.58 3.70
CA PHE A 19 -10.14 1.08 2.72
C PHE A 19 -9.50 1.34 1.36
N VAL A 20 -8.32 1.95 1.35
CA VAL A 20 -7.56 2.18 0.11
C VAL A 20 -7.22 0.85 -0.57
N ALA A 21 -6.81 -0.17 0.18
CA ALA A 21 -6.59 -1.51 -0.36
C ALA A 21 -7.88 -2.09 -0.96
N GLY A 22 -9.04 -1.88 -0.32
CA GLY A 22 -10.35 -2.25 -0.86
C GLY A 22 -10.66 -1.57 -2.20
N PHE A 23 -10.37 -0.28 -2.35
CA PHE A 23 -10.51 0.42 -3.64
C PHE A 23 -9.55 -0.14 -4.69
N VAL A 24 -8.32 -0.46 -4.31
CA VAL A 24 -7.36 -1.12 -5.22
C VAL A 24 -7.89 -2.47 -5.68
N VAL A 25 -8.52 -3.26 -4.79
CA VAL A 25 -9.18 -4.53 -5.15
C VAL A 25 -10.24 -4.31 -6.23
N VAL A 26 -11.10 -3.31 -6.07
CA VAL A 26 -12.14 -3.00 -7.07
C VAL A 26 -11.52 -2.61 -8.41
N VAL A 27 -10.55 -1.69 -8.41
CA VAL A 27 -9.87 -1.23 -9.63
C VAL A 27 -9.11 -2.37 -10.30
N ALA A 28 -8.36 -3.17 -9.54
CA ALA A 28 -7.62 -4.32 -10.09
C ALA A 28 -8.57 -5.41 -10.62
N GLY A 29 -9.71 -5.63 -9.96
CA GLY A 29 -10.76 -6.54 -10.45
C GLY A 29 -11.34 -6.09 -11.79
N VAL A 30 -11.66 -4.80 -11.94
CA VAL A 30 -12.10 -4.23 -13.21
C VAL A 30 -11.02 -4.39 -14.30
N LEU A 31 -9.75 -4.16 -13.96
CA LEU A 31 -8.63 -4.28 -14.89
C LEU A 31 -8.34 -5.73 -15.33
N LEU A 32 -8.73 -6.73 -14.54
CA LEU A 32 -8.68 -8.14 -14.97
C LEU A 32 -9.68 -8.46 -16.08
N ILE A 33 -10.85 -7.82 -16.03
CA ILE A 33 -11.92 -8.00 -17.02
C ILE A 33 -11.66 -7.14 -18.25
N THR A 34 -11.29 -5.87 -18.04
CA THR A 34 -11.05 -4.87 -19.07
C THR A 34 -9.64 -4.30 -18.94
N PRO A 35 -8.61 -4.92 -19.53
CA PRO A 35 -7.21 -4.55 -19.32
C PRO A 35 -6.85 -3.25 -20.08
N HIS A 36 -7.41 -2.11 -19.67
CA HIS A 36 -7.09 -0.81 -20.21
C HIS A 36 -5.72 -0.35 -19.69
N TRP A 37 -4.72 -0.32 -20.58
CA TRP A 37 -3.34 0.00 -20.23
C TRP A 37 -3.16 1.34 -19.47
N TRP A 38 -3.91 2.36 -19.80
CA TRP A 38 -3.82 3.69 -19.18
C TRP A 38 -4.28 3.71 -17.70
N LEU A 39 -5.24 2.85 -17.32
CA LEU A 39 -5.69 2.73 -15.93
C LEU A 39 -4.60 2.16 -15.01
N PHE A 40 -3.74 1.29 -15.53
CA PHE A 40 -2.59 0.80 -14.77
C PHE A 40 -1.59 1.92 -14.46
N TYR A 41 -1.40 2.87 -15.38
CA TYR A 41 -0.53 4.02 -15.13
C TYR A 41 -1.15 5.01 -14.14
N LEU A 42 -2.47 5.22 -14.16
CA LEU A 42 -3.15 6.00 -13.12
C LEU A 42 -3.01 5.35 -11.74
N LEU A 43 -3.17 4.04 -11.67
CA LEU A 43 -2.97 3.28 -10.43
C LEU A 43 -1.50 3.35 -9.96
N ALA A 44 -0.54 3.26 -10.88
CA ALA A 44 0.87 3.44 -10.57
C ALA A 44 1.17 4.84 -10.02
N GLY A 45 0.56 5.88 -10.59
CA GLY A 45 0.66 7.26 -10.09
C GLY A 45 0.11 7.42 -8.68
N ASP A 46 -1.04 6.83 -8.36
CA ASP A 46 -1.59 6.81 -7.00
C ASP A 46 -0.65 6.11 -6.00
N PHE A 47 -0.14 4.94 -6.37
CA PHE A 47 0.85 4.23 -5.55
C PHE A 47 2.13 5.04 -5.37
N LEU A 48 2.60 5.75 -6.42
CA LEU A 48 3.80 6.58 -6.37
C LEU A 48 3.63 7.74 -5.39
N LEU A 49 2.50 8.45 -5.42
CA LEU A 49 2.20 9.52 -4.47
C LEU A 49 2.24 9.00 -3.02
N ARG A 50 1.73 7.80 -2.79
CA ARG A 50 1.75 7.16 -1.47
C ARG A 50 3.14 6.68 -1.06
N ALA A 51 3.93 6.18 -2.01
CA ALA A 51 5.30 5.75 -1.80
C ALA A 51 6.25 6.90 -1.44
N LEU A 52 6.00 8.09 -2.02
CA LEU A 52 6.76 9.32 -1.75
C LEU A 52 6.27 10.08 -0.49
N GLY A 53 5.23 9.58 0.19
CA GLY A 53 4.67 10.26 1.36
C GLY A 53 3.60 11.32 1.04
N TYR A 54 3.37 11.65 -0.24
CA TYR A 54 2.38 12.65 -0.68
C TYR A 54 0.94 12.11 -0.66
N ARG A 55 0.56 11.43 0.43
CA ARG A 55 -0.76 10.80 0.62
C ARG A 55 -1.92 11.79 0.58
N LYS A 56 -1.65 13.08 0.79
CA LYS A 56 -2.66 14.15 0.71
C LYS A 56 -3.22 14.31 -0.71
N TYR A 57 -2.43 13.96 -1.71
CA TYR A 57 -2.76 14.14 -3.13
C TYR A 57 -3.22 12.84 -3.80
N SER A 58 -3.11 11.69 -3.14
CA SER A 58 -3.60 10.41 -3.66
C SER A 58 -5.13 10.38 -3.62
N PRO A 59 -5.82 10.24 -4.77
CA PRO A 59 -7.28 10.21 -4.83
C PRO A 59 -7.88 9.03 -4.05
N LEU A 60 -7.24 7.86 -4.12
CA LEU A 60 -7.66 6.68 -3.36
C LEU A 60 -7.48 6.89 -1.85
N ALA A 61 -6.42 7.59 -1.42
CA ALA A 61 -6.22 7.91 -0.01
C ALA A 61 -7.23 8.96 0.50
N LEU A 62 -7.63 9.90 -0.35
CA LEU A 62 -8.70 10.86 -0.02
C LEU A 62 -10.04 10.16 0.18
N LEU A 63 -10.42 9.27 -0.74
CA LEU A 63 -11.63 8.44 -0.62
C LEU A 63 -11.59 7.58 0.64
N GLY A 64 -10.46 6.93 0.92
CA GLY A 64 -10.30 6.12 2.13
C GLY A 64 -10.42 6.93 3.43
N ARG A 65 -9.92 8.18 3.45
CA ARG A 65 -10.07 9.10 4.58
C ARG A 65 -11.52 9.54 4.76
N SER A 66 -12.17 9.94 3.66
CA SER A 66 -13.58 10.35 3.69
C SER A 66 -14.46 9.23 4.22
N LEU A 67 -14.23 7.99 3.79
CA LEU A 67 -14.98 6.84 4.26
C LEU A 67 -14.70 6.52 5.74
N ALA A 68 -13.44 6.56 6.16
CA ALA A 68 -13.08 6.35 7.55
C ALA A 68 -13.66 7.42 8.48
N SER A 69 -13.72 8.67 8.02
CA SER A 69 -14.34 9.79 8.74
C SER A 69 -15.87 9.66 8.80
N ALA A 70 -16.51 9.26 7.69
CA ALA A 70 -17.96 9.07 7.64
C ALA A 70 -18.44 7.91 8.54
N LEU A 71 -17.58 6.92 8.78
CA LEU A 71 -17.86 5.78 9.65
C LEU A 71 -17.42 6.02 11.11
N GLU A 72 -16.97 7.23 11.44
CA GLU A 72 -16.50 7.63 12.80
C GLU A 72 -15.52 6.62 13.43
N LEU A 73 -14.65 6.04 12.60
CA LEU A 73 -13.73 5.01 13.06
C LEU A 73 -12.53 5.62 13.80
N GLU A 74 -12.23 5.12 14.99
CA GLU A 74 -11.05 5.51 15.73
C GLU A 74 -9.76 5.30 14.93
N PRO A 75 -8.86 6.29 14.87
CA PRO A 75 -7.60 6.17 14.14
C PRO A 75 -6.69 5.12 14.79
N GLN A 76 -6.16 4.22 13.98
CA GLN A 76 -5.15 3.25 14.39
C GLN A 76 -3.79 3.65 13.79
N PRO A 77 -2.95 4.39 14.54
CA PRO A 77 -1.66 4.82 14.05
C PRO A 77 -0.71 3.63 13.91
N VAL A 78 -0.10 3.47 12.72
CA VAL A 78 0.94 2.49 12.43
C VAL A 78 2.12 3.15 11.75
N ASN A 79 3.30 2.54 11.82
CA ASN A 79 4.50 3.07 11.19
C ASN A 79 4.31 3.17 9.66
N ALA A 80 4.72 4.32 9.10
CA ALA A 80 4.58 4.61 7.68
C ALA A 80 5.63 3.91 6.80
N ALA A 81 6.83 3.63 7.30
CA ALA A 81 7.93 3.10 6.51
C ALA A 81 7.62 1.78 5.78
N PRO A 82 7.11 0.71 6.46
CA PRO A 82 6.76 -0.52 5.77
C PRO A 82 5.60 -0.33 4.78
N LYS A 83 4.67 0.60 5.06
CA LYS A 83 3.56 0.92 4.16
C LYS A 83 4.02 1.66 2.90
N GLN A 84 5.02 2.54 3.02
CA GLN A 84 5.64 3.20 1.87
C GLN A 84 6.39 2.18 1.00
N PHE A 85 7.10 1.24 1.61
CA PHE A 85 7.77 0.16 0.89
C PHE A 85 6.78 -0.71 0.12
N ALA A 86 5.67 -1.11 0.75
CA ALA A 86 4.59 -1.84 0.08
C ALA A 86 4.01 -1.05 -1.11
N ALA A 87 3.84 0.27 -0.99
CA ALA A 87 3.40 1.13 -2.08
C ALA A 87 4.42 1.16 -3.24
N LYS A 88 5.73 1.16 -2.96
CA LYS A 88 6.78 1.06 -4.00
C LYS A 88 6.68 -0.25 -4.80
N ILE A 89 6.43 -1.36 -4.11
CA ILE A 89 6.17 -2.65 -4.77
C ILE A 89 4.91 -2.54 -5.66
N GLY A 90 3.84 -1.91 -5.16
CA GLY A 90 2.61 -1.66 -5.91
C GLY A 90 2.85 -0.85 -7.19
N VAL A 91 3.71 0.18 -7.15
CA VAL A 91 4.14 0.93 -8.35
C VAL A 91 4.76 -0.02 -9.38
N GLY A 92 5.70 -0.88 -8.94
CA GLY A 92 6.36 -1.84 -9.83
C GLY A 92 5.35 -2.78 -10.52
N PHE A 93 4.44 -3.38 -9.75
CA PHE A 93 3.40 -4.25 -10.30
C PHE A 93 2.49 -3.52 -11.30
N ALA A 94 2.06 -2.29 -10.97
CA ALA A 94 1.18 -1.51 -11.84
C ALA A 94 1.88 -1.08 -13.14
N LEU A 95 3.15 -0.67 -13.09
CA LEU A 95 3.93 -0.31 -14.28
C LEU A 95 4.19 -1.54 -15.17
N ILE A 96 4.56 -2.67 -14.60
CA ILE A 96 4.79 -3.91 -15.35
C ILE A 96 3.47 -4.34 -16.02
N ALA A 97 2.36 -4.38 -15.28
CA ALA A 97 1.06 -4.74 -15.83
C ALA A 97 0.62 -3.79 -16.95
N GLY A 98 0.82 -2.47 -16.77
CA GLY A 98 0.50 -1.46 -17.78
C GLY A 98 1.33 -1.63 -19.07
N THR A 99 2.62 -1.89 -18.93
CA THR A 99 3.51 -2.14 -20.07
C THR A 99 3.15 -3.43 -20.80
N LEU A 100 2.85 -4.51 -20.07
CA LEU A 100 2.40 -5.77 -20.65
C LEU A 100 1.06 -5.61 -21.39
N ALA A 101 0.14 -4.81 -20.83
CA ALA A 101 -1.14 -4.49 -21.47
C ALA A 101 -0.93 -3.69 -22.75
N LEU A 102 0.00 -2.72 -22.76
CA LEU A 102 0.36 -1.93 -23.92
C LEU A 102 0.96 -2.79 -25.04
N LEU A 103 1.77 -3.80 -24.68
CA LEU A 103 2.36 -4.77 -25.61
C LEU A 103 1.36 -5.85 -26.10
N GLY A 104 0.12 -5.83 -25.63
CA GLY A 104 -0.89 -6.81 -26.00
C GLY A 104 -0.72 -8.20 -25.38
N LEU A 105 0.15 -8.35 -24.39
CA LEU A 105 0.43 -9.61 -23.69
C LEU A 105 -0.64 -9.90 -22.63
N GLY A 106 -1.88 -10.13 -23.06
CA GLY A 106 -3.06 -10.21 -22.19
C GLY A 106 -2.97 -11.25 -21.06
N LEU A 107 -2.37 -12.42 -21.30
CA LEU A 107 -2.20 -13.43 -20.25
C LEU A 107 -1.22 -12.97 -19.17
N ALA A 108 -0.06 -12.44 -19.57
CA ALA A 108 0.95 -11.94 -18.64
C ALA A 108 0.40 -10.75 -17.81
N THR A 109 -0.34 -9.84 -18.47
CA THR A 109 -1.03 -8.74 -17.81
C THR A 109 -1.98 -9.25 -16.71
N ARG A 110 -2.80 -10.25 -17.00
CA ARG A 110 -3.74 -10.82 -16.03
C ARG A 110 -3.04 -11.51 -14.86
N VAL A 111 -1.93 -12.20 -15.10
CA VAL A 111 -1.14 -12.83 -14.03
C VAL A 111 -0.59 -11.77 -13.07
N VAL A 112 0.02 -10.70 -13.61
CA VAL A 112 0.59 -9.62 -12.79
C VAL A 112 -0.51 -8.83 -12.06
N ALA A 113 -1.60 -8.51 -12.74
CA ALA A 113 -2.76 -7.83 -12.14
C ALA A 113 -3.44 -8.71 -11.08
N GLY A 114 -3.51 -10.02 -11.30
CA GLY A 114 -4.01 -11.00 -10.32
C GLY A 114 -3.15 -11.07 -9.07
N GLY A 115 -1.83 -10.99 -9.20
CA GLY A 115 -0.91 -10.89 -8.07
C GLY A 115 -1.13 -9.62 -7.24
N LEU A 116 -1.31 -8.47 -7.93
CA LEU A 116 -1.65 -7.21 -7.28
C LEU A 116 -3.01 -7.28 -6.56
N LEU A 117 -4.03 -7.85 -7.22
CA LEU A 117 -5.35 -8.07 -6.65
C LEU A 117 -5.29 -8.96 -5.39
N GLY A 118 -4.55 -10.05 -5.45
CA GLY A 118 -4.37 -10.96 -4.31
C GLY A 118 -3.72 -10.28 -3.11
N ALA A 119 -2.62 -9.55 -3.35
CA ALA A 119 -1.94 -8.79 -2.30
C ALA A 119 -2.83 -7.71 -1.68
N ALA A 120 -3.57 -6.96 -2.51
CA ALA A 120 -4.51 -5.94 -2.04
C ALA A 120 -5.70 -6.55 -1.27
N SER A 121 -6.19 -7.72 -1.69
CA SER A 121 -7.26 -8.44 -0.99
C SER A 121 -6.82 -8.90 0.39
N LEU A 122 -5.61 -9.44 0.53
CA LEU A 122 -5.05 -9.83 1.83
C LEU A 122 -4.95 -8.62 2.78
N GLU A 123 -4.54 -7.47 2.29
CA GLU A 123 -4.47 -6.25 3.10
C GLU A 123 -5.86 -5.72 3.46
N ALA A 124 -6.82 -5.71 2.52
CA ALA A 124 -8.16 -5.19 2.75
C ALA A 124 -8.96 -6.04 3.75
N PHE A 125 -8.99 -7.35 3.57
CA PHE A 125 -9.81 -8.26 4.37
C PHE A 125 -9.13 -8.70 5.66
N PHE A 126 -7.86 -9.09 5.58
CA PHE A 126 -7.12 -9.64 6.72
C PHE A 126 -6.22 -8.62 7.41
N GLY A 127 -6.01 -7.44 6.80
CA GLY A 127 -5.03 -6.47 7.30
C GLY A 127 -3.57 -6.95 7.14
N TYR A 128 -3.37 -8.01 6.36
CA TYR A 128 -2.07 -8.63 6.14
C TYR A 128 -1.34 -7.97 4.96
N CYS A 129 -0.39 -7.11 5.26
CA CYS A 129 0.41 -6.43 4.25
C CYS A 129 1.62 -7.29 3.85
N VAL A 130 1.54 -7.91 2.66
CA VAL A 130 2.65 -8.72 2.10
C VAL A 130 3.93 -7.90 1.97
N GLY A 131 3.84 -6.67 1.47
CA GLY A 131 4.99 -5.76 1.35
C GLY A 131 5.63 -5.40 2.69
N CYS A 132 4.82 -5.27 3.76
CA CYS A 132 5.32 -5.03 5.11
C CYS A 132 6.09 -6.24 5.65
N LYS A 133 5.65 -7.45 5.32
CA LYS A 133 6.36 -8.69 5.71
C LYS A 133 7.69 -8.84 4.96
N ILE A 134 7.70 -8.54 3.66
CA ILE A 134 8.94 -8.51 2.87
C ILE A 134 9.91 -7.48 3.45
N TYR A 135 9.43 -6.28 3.78
CA TYR A 135 10.23 -5.24 4.43
C TYR A 135 10.84 -5.74 5.75
N ALA A 136 10.08 -6.49 6.55
CA ALA A 136 10.55 -7.06 7.81
C ALA A 136 11.62 -8.15 7.64
N LEU A 137 11.66 -8.83 6.48
CA LEU A 137 12.64 -9.86 6.16
C LEU A 137 13.92 -9.30 5.53
N LEU A 138 13.93 -8.04 5.06
CA LEU A 138 15.15 -7.45 4.51
C LEU A 138 16.18 -7.19 5.60
N PRO A 139 17.43 -7.61 5.41
CA PRO A 139 18.50 -7.45 6.40
C PRO A 139 18.92 -5.98 6.64
N HIS A 140 18.35 -5.05 5.91
CA HIS A 140 18.63 -3.61 6.03
C HIS A 140 18.14 -2.98 7.35
N ARG A 141 17.45 -3.76 8.19
CA ARG A 141 16.97 -3.30 9.51
C ARG A 141 18.09 -3.06 10.53
N VAL A 142 19.30 -3.56 10.28
CA VAL A 142 20.36 -3.55 11.29
C VAL A 142 21.04 -2.18 11.44
N ASN A 143 20.86 -1.27 10.49
CA ASN A 143 21.55 0.03 10.47
C ASN A 143 20.64 1.26 10.63
N ASP A 144 19.37 1.09 10.97
CA ASP A 144 18.51 2.21 11.35
C ASP A 144 18.53 2.34 12.88
N PRO A 145 19.32 3.29 13.43
CA PRO A 145 19.43 3.46 14.90
C PRO A 145 18.09 3.84 15.56
N ALA A 146 17.10 4.22 14.77
CA ALA A 146 15.76 4.54 15.24
C ALA A 146 14.85 3.31 15.48
N LEU A 147 15.28 2.10 15.07
CA LEU A 147 14.50 0.86 15.18
C LEU A 147 15.02 -0.10 16.27
N SER A 148 16.21 0.15 16.81
CA SER A 148 16.79 -0.70 17.85
C SER A 148 16.14 -0.52 19.23
N ASP A 149 15.42 0.60 19.43
CA ASP A 149 14.86 0.96 20.74
C ASP A 149 13.34 0.80 20.86
N CYS A 150 12.68 0.29 19.83
CA CYS A 150 11.25 0.00 19.85
C CYS A 150 11.01 -1.51 19.71
N GLU A 151 11.33 -2.27 20.75
CA GLU A 151 10.85 -3.63 20.95
C GLU A 151 9.31 -3.62 20.98
N PRO A 152 8.63 -4.45 20.19
CA PRO A 152 7.18 -4.52 20.27
C PRO A 152 6.78 -5.10 21.62
N VAL A 153 6.13 -4.29 22.44
CA VAL A 153 5.36 -4.81 23.57
C VAL A 153 4.36 -5.82 22.99
N ASN A 154 4.55 -7.06 23.42
CA ASN A 154 3.77 -8.23 23.11
C ASN A 154 2.26 -7.97 23.13
N ALA A 155 1.60 -8.40 22.09
CA ALA A 155 0.23 -8.89 22.17
C ALA A 155 0.10 -10.08 21.27
#